data_862b86a788450348cc63df014fce8c95
#
_entry.id   862b86a788450348cc63df014fce8c95
#
_cell.length_a   1.000
_cell.length_b   1.000
_cell.length_c   1.000
_cell.angle_alpha   90.00
_cell.angle_beta   90.00
_cell.angle_gamma   90.00
#
_symmetry.space_group_name_H-M   'P 1'
#
loop_
_entity.id
_entity.type
_entity.pdbx_description
1 polymer ?
#
loop_
_entity_poly.entity_id
_entity_poly.type
_entity_poly.pdbx_seq_one_letter_code
_entity_poly.pdbx_strand_id
1 'polypeptide(L)'
;MLCDDNWGDIRRVPTLKARHRKGGWGLYYHVDYVGAPRNSKFINVTPVQNMWEQLSLAYHYGIDRIWMLNVGDIKPMELPISMFMKMAWNPDEYGADSITQYVDDFCREQFGDKQAPLAARLLNLCCKYNGGCTPEMLDASTYNLENGDWLQIVNEYNELETQALRQYSQLCKEQRDAYNELVLFPISVMANLHRMYYAQAMNHKCYAEGNPMADVWAKKCKEAFNNDSVLCADYNHNIAQGKWNGMMIQKHISYTSWNDDFAKDTCPTCYGQGMAEQLGGATLRMCKGKVVFEAPFYFSRTDGKGTQWTQINDMGKWYGAMRLLPDGQSINGASLTYRFTTDSLTNTMMGDSLPVKVSVIVKSTLDFLNKGAFSYTVQVDEGTPATVYFNKNLNEKPENIYSVYYPTVARRVVKNNVMASLRHSSDGTHTIRITPNDPAIVFERIVIEAIDR
;
A
#
# COMPACT_ATOMS: atom_id res chain seq x y z
N MET A 1 15.23 -7.17 41.85
CA MET A 1 14.69 -7.46 40.50
C MET A 1 15.19 -6.36 39.57
N LEU A 2 15.62 -6.71 38.37
CA LEU A 2 16.00 -5.80 37.30
C LEU A 2 14.92 -5.84 36.23
N CYS A 3 14.81 -4.79 35.45
CA CYS A 3 13.77 -4.64 34.45
C CYS A 3 14.42 -4.27 33.08
N ASP A 4 13.80 -4.69 32.01
CA ASP A 4 14.10 -4.20 30.66
C ASP A 4 13.62 -2.74 30.47
N ASP A 5 13.67 -2.23 29.26
CA ASP A 5 13.22 -0.89 28.88
C ASP A 5 11.73 -0.84 28.48
N ASN A 6 10.97 -1.88 28.75
CA ASN A 6 9.61 -2.19 28.33
C ASN A 6 9.47 -2.58 26.83
N TRP A 7 10.57 -2.57 26.06
CA TRP A 7 10.63 -3.06 24.69
C TRP A 7 11.45 -4.35 24.53
N GLY A 8 11.84 -4.96 25.67
CA GLY A 8 12.60 -6.19 25.70
C GLY A 8 14.13 -6.03 25.74
N ASP A 9 14.66 -4.81 25.86
CA ASP A 9 16.09 -4.55 25.98
C ASP A 9 16.51 -4.41 27.44
N ILE A 10 17.44 -5.23 27.90
CA ILE A 10 17.93 -5.23 29.29
C ILE A 10 18.67 -3.93 29.61
N ARG A 11 18.13 -3.13 30.51
CA ARG A 11 18.71 -1.83 30.90
C ARG A 11 20.03 -1.94 31.67
N ARG A 12 20.17 -2.97 32.50
CA ARG A 12 21.31 -3.13 33.41
C ARG A 12 21.48 -4.61 33.75
N VAL A 13 22.72 -4.98 33.95
CA VAL A 13 23.11 -6.25 34.54
C VAL A 13 23.85 -6.03 35.85
N PRO A 14 23.93 -7.01 36.76
CA PRO A 14 24.69 -6.90 37.99
C PRO A 14 26.19 -6.67 37.71
N THR A 15 26.81 -5.76 38.47
CA THR A 15 28.28 -5.64 38.44
C THR A 15 28.94 -6.93 38.89
N LEU A 16 30.18 -7.17 38.47
CA LEU A 16 30.92 -8.36 38.88
C LEU A 16 30.91 -8.58 40.40
N LYS A 17 31.06 -7.51 41.19
CA LYS A 17 31.00 -7.56 42.64
C LYS A 17 29.61 -7.90 43.19
N ALA A 18 28.56 -7.44 42.55
CA ALA A 18 27.18 -7.63 43.00
C ALA A 18 26.55 -8.93 42.51
N ARG A 19 27.15 -9.59 41.51
CA ARG A 19 26.63 -10.81 40.87
C ARG A 19 26.34 -11.93 41.85
N HIS A 20 27.22 -12.14 42.84
CA HIS A 20 27.15 -13.24 43.78
C HIS A 20 26.48 -12.89 45.12
N ARG A 21 25.59 -11.87 45.14
CA ARG A 21 24.84 -11.55 46.36
C ARG A 21 23.97 -12.74 46.80
N LYS A 22 23.83 -12.93 48.13
CA LYS A 22 23.10 -14.08 48.71
C LYS A 22 21.65 -14.19 48.20
N GLY A 23 20.95 -13.07 48.01
CA GLY A 23 19.57 -13.05 47.56
C GLY A 23 19.42 -13.25 46.04
N GLY A 24 20.53 -13.31 45.27
CA GLY A 24 20.48 -13.43 43.79
C GLY A 24 19.81 -12.23 43.10
N TRP A 25 19.51 -12.41 41.82
CA TRP A 25 18.88 -11.40 40.96
C TRP A 25 17.70 -11.98 40.22
N GLY A 26 16.67 -11.16 40.04
CA GLY A 26 15.49 -11.50 39.22
C GLY A 26 15.32 -10.54 38.05
N LEU A 27 14.57 -10.96 37.07
CA LEU A 27 14.21 -10.24 35.85
C LEU A 27 12.69 -9.97 35.79
N TYR A 28 12.32 -8.80 35.32
CA TYR A 28 11.00 -8.45 34.86
C TYR A 28 11.10 -8.03 33.37
N TYR A 29 10.55 -8.82 32.47
CA TYR A 29 10.72 -8.72 31.04
C TYR A 29 9.37 -8.47 30.35
N HIS A 30 9.33 -7.74 29.23
CA HIS A 30 8.12 -7.38 28.51
C HIS A 30 8.10 -7.94 27.09
N VAL A 31 6.93 -8.42 26.67
CA VAL A 31 6.62 -8.74 25.27
C VAL A 31 5.39 -7.97 24.78
N ASP A 32 4.81 -7.14 25.62
CA ASP A 32 3.90 -6.06 25.27
C ASP A 32 4.48 -4.71 25.71
N TYR A 33 3.98 -3.62 25.19
CA TYR A 33 4.44 -2.28 25.55
C TYR A 33 3.28 -1.37 25.91
N VAL A 34 3.43 -0.69 27.04
CA VAL A 34 2.52 0.37 27.49
C VAL A 34 3.33 1.65 27.67
N GLY A 35 3.04 2.66 26.86
CA GLY A 35 3.73 3.94 26.96
C GLY A 35 3.75 4.76 25.68
N ALA A 36 4.45 5.89 25.76
CA ALA A 36 4.61 6.79 24.63
C ALA A 36 5.62 6.24 23.59
N PRO A 37 5.45 6.53 22.30
CA PRO A 37 4.38 7.35 21.72
C PRO A 37 3.04 6.62 21.60
N ARG A 38 3.03 5.29 21.46
CA ARG A 38 1.86 4.43 21.28
C ARG A 38 2.10 3.10 21.97
N ASN A 39 1.05 2.50 22.49
CA ASN A 39 1.16 1.14 23.06
C ASN A 39 1.41 0.11 21.94
N SER A 40 1.87 -1.09 22.31
CA SER A 40 1.98 -2.25 21.42
C SER A 40 1.42 -3.46 22.17
N LYS A 41 0.17 -3.79 21.88
CA LYS A 41 -0.61 -4.80 22.61
C LYS A 41 -1.41 -5.72 21.73
N PHE A 42 -1.57 -5.38 20.44
CA PHE A 42 -2.54 -6.04 19.56
C PHE A 42 -2.14 -7.47 19.18
N ILE A 43 -0.92 -7.63 18.71
CA ILE A 43 -0.36 -8.93 18.28
C ILE A 43 1.10 -9.07 18.71
N ASN A 44 1.67 -10.27 18.56
CA ASN A 44 3.08 -10.49 18.81
C ASN A 44 3.96 -9.72 17.82
N VAL A 45 4.84 -8.87 18.35
CA VAL A 45 5.83 -8.09 17.61
C VAL A 45 7.27 -8.42 18.04
N THR A 46 7.45 -9.43 18.90
CA THR A 46 8.74 -9.79 19.48
C THR A 46 9.36 -10.96 18.71
N PRO A 47 10.45 -10.74 17.93
CA PRO A 47 11.21 -11.84 17.34
C PRO A 47 11.87 -12.69 18.42
N VAL A 48 11.78 -14.01 18.29
CA VAL A 48 12.38 -14.95 19.27
C VAL A 48 13.88 -14.76 19.38
N GLN A 49 14.55 -14.33 18.33
CA GLN A 49 16.00 -14.06 18.30
C GLN A 49 16.39 -12.92 19.24
N ASN A 50 15.63 -11.84 19.24
CA ASN A 50 15.85 -10.70 20.15
C ASN A 50 15.65 -11.14 21.60
N MET A 51 14.58 -11.90 21.83
CA MET A 51 14.24 -12.40 23.14
C MET A 51 15.34 -13.36 23.68
N TRP A 52 15.79 -14.30 22.84
CA TRP A 52 16.89 -15.20 23.18
C TRP A 52 18.16 -14.41 23.54
N GLU A 53 18.55 -13.45 22.73
CA GLU A 53 19.78 -12.66 22.94
C GLU A 53 19.73 -11.95 24.31
N GLN A 54 18.62 -11.26 24.61
CA GLN A 54 18.47 -10.49 25.84
C GLN A 54 18.32 -11.39 27.10
N LEU A 55 17.60 -12.50 26.99
CA LEU A 55 17.45 -13.45 28.11
C LEU A 55 18.75 -14.19 28.40
N SER A 56 19.50 -14.57 27.37
CA SER A 56 20.84 -15.17 27.48
C SER A 56 21.81 -14.18 28.15
N LEU A 57 21.78 -12.90 27.72
CA LEU A 57 22.55 -11.83 28.36
C LEU A 57 22.23 -11.76 29.84
N ALA A 58 20.96 -11.69 30.21
CA ALA A 58 20.51 -11.59 31.60
C ALA A 58 21.00 -12.77 32.43
N TYR A 59 20.83 -14.00 31.95
CA TYR A 59 21.25 -15.22 32.62
C TYR A 59 22.76 -15.28 32.83
N HIS A 60 23.56 -15.05 31.80
CA HIS A 60 25.02 -15.15 31.87
C HIS A 60 25.65 -14.05 32.78
N TYR A 61 24.91 -12.96 33.00
CA TYR A 61 25.30 -11.94 33.99
C TYR A 61 24.74 -12.19 35.40
N GLY A 62 24.15 -13.38 35.67
CA GLY A 62 23.74 -13.83 36.99
C GLY A 62 22.35 -13.39 37.43
N ILE A 63 21.45 -13.14 36.50
CA ILE A 63 20.03 -12.89 36.76
C ILE A 63 19.28 -14.23 36.55
N ASP A 64 19.25 -15.04 37.63
CA ASP A 64 18.92 -16.48 37.53
C ASP A 64 17.90 -16.95 38.61
N ARG A 65 17.31 -16.05 39.42
CA ARG A 65 16.48 -16.49 40.55
C ARG A 65 14.99 -16.47 40.29
N ILE A 66 14.50 -15.39 39.72
CA ILE A 66 13.09 -15.22 39.39
C ILE A 66 13.00 -14.47 38.08
N TRP A 67 12.29 -15.05 37.13
CA TRP A 67 11.95 -14.38 35.89
C TRP A 67 10.45 -14.17 35.81
N MET A 68 10.03 -12.94 35.55
CA MET A 68 8.63 -12.54 35.37
C MET A 68 8.46 -11.95 33.97
N LEU A 69 7.40 -12.38 33.30
CA LEU A 69 7.02 -11.90 31.96
C LEU A 69 5.76 -11.06 32.04
N ASN A 70 5.82 -9.86 31.46
CA ASN A 70 4.65 -9.05 31.17
C ASN A 70 4.21 -9.33 29.72
N VAL A 71 2.97 -9.76 29.52
CA VAL A 71 2.48 -10.25 28.23
C VAL A 71 1.28 -9.45 27.71
N GLY A 72 0.64 -8.59 28.51
CA GLY A 72 -0.65 -8.01 28.15
C GLY A 72 -1.72 -9.10 28.00
N ASP A 73 -2.36 -9.18 26.85
CA ASP A 73 -3.25 -10.29 26.51
C ASP A 73 -2.45 -11.56 26.18
N ILE A 74 -3.02 -12.73 26.51
CA ILE A 74 -2.33 -14.02 26.28
C ILE A 74 -2.42 -14.52 24.83
N LYS A 75 -3.27 -13.91 24.02
CA LYS A 75 -3.53 -14.28 22.63
C LYS A 75 -3.21 -13.09 21.69
N PRO A 76 -2.54 -13.31 20.58
CA PRO A 76 -1.81 -14.50 20.11
C PRO A 76 -0.33 -14.45 20.57
N MET A 77 -0.08 -14.56 21.88
CA MET A 77 1.24 -14.39 22.50
C MET A 77 1.89 -15.71 22.94
N GLU A 78 1.36 -16.84 22.49
CA GLU A 78 1.85 -18.15 22.90
C GLU A 78 3.32 -18.40 22.56
N LEU A 79 3.76 -17.97 21.38
CA LEU A 79 5.16 -18.16 20.96
C LEU A 79 6.14 -17.46 21.91
N PRO A 80 6.04 -16.14 22.18
CA PRO A 80 6.95 -15.48 23.12
C PRO A 80 6.77 -15.95 24.57
N ILE A 81 5.56 -16.29 25.02
CA ILE A 81 5.34 -16.85 26.36
C ILE A 81 6.05 -18.19 26.50
N SER A 82 5.84 -19.10 25.55
CA SER A 82 6.49 -20.40 25.54
C SER A 82 8.00 -20.29 25.48
N MET A 83 8.53 -19.41 24.65
CA MET A 83 9.97 -19.14 24.56
C MET A 83 10.56 -18.65 25.87
N PHE A 84 9.90 -17.69 26.55
CA PHE A 84 10.33 -17.19 27.85
C PHE A 84 10.37 -18.29 28.90
N MET A 85 9.35 -19.14 28.97
CA MET A 85 9.28 -20.24 29.92
C MET A 85 10.34 -21.31 29.63
N LYS A 86 10.60 -21.60 28.36
CA LYS A 86 11.64 -22.53 27.91
C LYS A 86 13.03 -22.04 28.32
N MET A 87 13.33 -20.77 28.06
CA MET A 87 14.58 -20.13 28.48
C MET A 87 14.73 -20.05 29.99
N ALA A 88 13.65 -19.81 30.73
CA ALA A 88 13.69 -19.81 32.21
C ALA A 88 13.97 -21.20 32.78
N TRP A 89 13.55 -22.26 32.08
CA TRP A 89 13.81 -23.65 32.48
C TRP A 89 15.21 -24.12 32.10
N ASN A 90 15.63 -23.88 30.86
CA ASN A 90 16.95 -24.27 30.36
C ASN A 90 17.52 -23.19 29.41
N PRO A 91 18.24 -22.19 29.93
CA PRO A 91 18.73 -21.06 29.14
C PRO A 91 19.71 -21.42 28.02
N ASP A 92 20.40 -22.56 28.16
CA ASP A 92 21.47 -23.03 27.26
C ASP A 92 20.97 -24.05 26.23
N GLU A 93 19.63 -24.28 26.13
CA GLU A 93 19.08 -25.29 25.21
C GLU A 93 19.24 -24.89 23.73
N TYR A 94 19.11 -23.58 23.42
CA TYR A 94 19.29 -23.05 22.10
C TYR A 94 20.43 -22.03 22.06
N GLY A 95 21.28 -22.15 21.04
CA GLY A 95 22.37 -21.22 20.76
C GLY A 95 22.04 -20.29 19.59
N ALA A 96 22.97 -19.40 19.26
CA ALA A 96 22.82 -18.43 18.16
C ALA A 96 22.58 -19.08 16.78
N ASP A 97 23.12 -20.26 16.58
CA ASP A 97 23.01 -21.06 15.35
C ASP A 97 21.77 -21.97 15.32
N SER A 98 21.09 -22.14 16.45
CA SER A 98 19.96 -23.07 16.60
C SER A 98 18.66 -22.41 17.11
N ILE A 99 18.67 -21.12 17.41
CA ILE A 99 17.48 -20.44 17.96
C ILE A 99 16.25 -20.52 17.03
N THR A 100 16.43 -20.55 15.72
CA THR A 100 15.34 -20.74 14.78
C THR A 100 14.69 -22.11 14.89
N GLN A 101 15.44 -23.12 15.36
CA GLN A 101 14.90 -24.46 15.62
C GLN A 101 13.81 -24.45 16.69
N TYR A 102 13.85 -23.51 17.63
CA TYR A 102 12.79 -23.35 18.60
C TYR A 102 11.42 -23.12 17.95
N VAL A 103 11.36 -22.28 16.90
CA VAL A 103 10.08 -22.01 16.20
C VAL A 103 9.61 -23.25 15.45
N ASP A 104 10.54 -24.02 14.86
CA ASP A 104 10.21 -25.30 14.22
C ASP A 104 9.68 -26.32 15.24
N ASP A 105 10.29 -26.43 16.41
CA ASP A 105 9.86 -27.34 17.48
C ASP A 105 8.49 -26.93 18.02
N PHE A 106 8.28 -25.64 18.28
CA PHE A 106 6.98 -25.10 18.69
C PHE A 106 5.88 -25.42 17.65
N CYS A 107 6.13 -25.19 16.37
CA CYS A 107 5.17 -25.50 15.31
C CYS A 107 4.96 -26.99 15.12
N ARG A 108 5.97 -27.84 15.38
CA ARG A 108 5.86 -29.29 15.31
C ARG A 108 4.93 -29.84 16.39
N GLU A 109 5.01 -29.28 17.59
CA GLU A 109 4.10 -29.63 18.69
C GLU A 109 2.65 -29.29 18.35
N GLN A 110 2.39 -28.19 17.65
CA GLN A 110 1.04 -27.73 17.32
C GLN A 110 0.49 -28.39 16.03
N PHE A 111 1.31 -28.57 15.00
CA PHE A 111 0.87 -28.88 13.63
C PHE A 111 1.44 -30.19 13.07
N GLY A 112 2.34 -30.85 13.81
CA GLY A 112 3.03 -32.08 13.37
C GLY A 112 4.14 -31.83 12.33
N ASP A 113 4.96 -32.88 12.12
CA ASP A 113 6.19 -32.80 11.31
C ASP A 113 5.98 -32.27 9.88
N LYS A 114 4.85 -32.63 9.26
CA LYS A 114 4.57 -32.28 7.87
C LYS A 114 4.32 -30.76 7.69
N GLN A 115 3.63 -30.16 8.65
CA GLN A 115 3.18 -28.76 8.53
C GLN A 115 4.16 -27.78 9.21
N ALA A 116 4.93 -28.24 10.19
CA ALA A 116 5.80 -27.41 11.00
C ALA A 116 6.80 -26.55 10.21
N PRO A 117 7.54 -27.05 9.21
CA PRO A 117 8.58 -26.25 8.57
C PRO A 117 8.04 -24.99 7.88
N LEU A 118 6.87 -25.08 7.22
CA LEU A 118 6.27 -23.92 6.60
C LEU A 118 5.63 -22.99 7.63
N ALA A 119 4.88 -23.52 8.59
CA ALA A 119 4.26 -22.73 9.66
C ALA A 119 5.32 -21.95 10.46
N ALA A 120 6.42 -22.60 10.83
CA ALA A 120 7.54 -21.97 11.54
C ALA A 120 8.19 -20.84 10.74
N ARG A 121 8.44 -21.07 9.45
CA ARG A 121 8.99 -20.05 8.57
C ARG A 121 8.06 -18.83 8.48
N LEU A 122 6.75 -19.06 8.28
CA LEU A 122 5.76 -18.00 8.16
C LEU A 122 5.65 -17.20 9.47
N LEU A 123 5.55 -17.88 10.60
CA LEU A 123 5.46 -17.26 11.92
C LEU A 123 6.71 -16.45 12.26
N ASN A 124 7.90 -16.99 12.01
CA ASN A 124 9.17 -16.31 12.25
C ASN A 124 9.32 -15.05 11.37
N LEU A 125 8.96 -15.11 10.08
CA LEU A 125 8.99 -13.95 9.20
C LEU A 125 7.95 -12.90 9.59
N CYS A 126 6.75 -13.31 9.98
CA CYS A 126 5.72 -12.40 10.48
C CYS A 126 6.22 -11.64 11.72
N CYS A 127 6.76 -12.35 12.72
CA CYS A 127 7.33 -11.71 13.91
C CYS A 127 8.48 -10.76 13.58
N LYS A 128 9.35 -11.14 12.63
CA LYS A 128 10.45 -10.29 12.16
C LYS A 128 9.94 -8.99 11.54
N TYR A 129 8.94 -9.06 10.67
CA TYR A 129 8.38 -7.88 10.00
C TYR A 129 7.60 -7.01 10.99
N ASN A 130 6.81 -7.61 11.87
CA ASN A 130 6.10 -6.90 12.95
C ASN A 130 7.06 -6.18 13.89
N GLY A 131 8.23 -6.78 14.19
CA GLY A 131 9.29 -6.17 14.98
C GLY A 131 9.96 -4.98 14.30
N GLY A 132 9.89 -4.88 12.96
CA GLY A 132 10.38 -3.74 12.20
C GLY A 132 9.47 -2.51 12.30
N CYS A 133 8.15 -2.72 12.36
CA CYS A 133 7.16 -1.69 12.64
C CYS A 133 5.91 -2.35 13.23
N THR A 134 5.57 -1.99 14.47
CA THR A 134 4.39 -2.52 15.14
C THR A 134 3.11 -1.99 14.51
N PRO A 135 1.98 -2.74 14.54
CA PRO A 135 0.72 -2.28 13.94
C PRO A 135 0.28 -0.91 14.42
N GLU A 136 0.44 -0.63 15.69
CA GLU A 136 0.06 0.64 16.32
C GLU A 136 0.91 1.83 15.86
N MET A 137 2.10 1.58 15.32
CA MET A 137 3.03 2.61 14.83
C MET A 137 2.87 2.90 13.33
N LEU A 138 2.09 2.07 12.61
CA LEU A 138 1.87 2.27 11.18
C LEU A 138 1.09 3.55 10.87
N ASP A 139 1.53 4.26 9.85
CA ASP A 139 0.81 5.37 9.19
C ASP A 139 1.27 5.53 7.74
N ALA A 140 0.66 6.47 6.99
CA ALA A 140 0.99 6.71 5.59
C ALA A 140 2.46 7.09 5.32
N SER A 141 3.19 7.56 6.33
CA SER A 141 4.58 8.01 6.23
C SER A 141 5.61 6.96 6.67
N THR A 142 5.15 5.80 7.17
CA THR A 142 6.03 4.76 7.74
C THR A 142 7.10 4.29 6.76
N TYR A 143 6.74 4.10 5.50
CA TYR A 143 7.67 3.69 4.45
C TYR A 143 7.68 4.69 3.29
N ASN A 144 8.74 4.70 2.54
CA ASN A 144 8.90 5.64 1.42
C ASN A 144 8.21 5.09 0.16
N LEU A 145 7.31 5.93 -0.44
CA LEU A 145 6.63 5.59 -1.70
C LEU A 145 7.55 5.71 -2.93
N GLU A 146 8.49 6.67 -2.91
CA GLU A 146 9.25 7.02 -4.11
C GLU A 146 10.35 6.01 -4.43
N ASN A 147 10.96 5.41 -3.41
CA ASN A 147 11.98 4.36 -3.57
C ASN A 147 11.38 2.94 -3.63
N GLY A 148 10.06 2.80 -3.40
CA GLY A 148 9.35 1.54 -3.50
C GLY A 148 9.27 0.72 -2.22
N ASP A 149 9.75 1.19 -1.07
CA ASP A 149 9.72 0.46 0.21
C ASP A 149 8.30 0.06 0.61
N TRP A 150 7.32 0.98 0.44
CA TRP A 150 5.92 0.67 0.71
C TRP A 150 5.42 -0.52 -0.13
N LEU A 151 5.70 -0.54 -1.42
CA LEU A 151 5.25 -1.61 -2.30
C LEU A 151 5.95 -2.93 -1.97
N GLN A 152 7.22 -2.87 -1.61
CA GLN A 152 7.99 -4.05 -1.22
C GLN A 152 7.39 -4.72 0.01
N ILE A 153 7.19 -4.01 1.10
CA ILE A 153 6.66 -4.60 2.33
C ILE A 153 5.22 -5.12 2.17
N VAL A 154 4.38 -4.42 1.39
CA VAL A 154 3.04 -4.91 1.04
C VAL A 154 3.11 -6.24 0.29
N ASN A 155 4.03 -6.36 -0.68
CA ASN A 155 4.20 -7.59 -1.44
C ASN A 155 4.74 -8.75 -0.57
N GLU A 156 5.64 -8.46 0.36
CA GLU A 156 6.17 -9.44 1.31
C GLU A 156 5.06 -10.01 2.21
N TYR A 157 4.20 -9.16 2.79
CA TYR A 157 3.05 -9.63 3.57
C TYR A 157 1.99 -10.34 2.73
N ASN A 158 1.73 -9.90 1.50
CA ASN A 158 0.81 -10.60 0.59
C ASN A 158 1.30 -12.00 0.23
N GLU A 159 2.62 -12.17 0.08
CA GLU A 159 3.22 -13.49 -0.15
C GLU A 159 3.10 -14.40 1.08
N LEU A 160 3.35 -13.87 2.29
CA LEU A 160 3.13 -14.62 3.53
C LEU A 160 1.66 -15.04 3.66
N GLU A 161 0.71 -14.13 3.42
CA GLU A 161 -0.72 -14.42 3.49
C GLU A 161 -1.13 -15.50 2.48
N THR A 162 -0.63 -15.41 1.25
CA THR A 162 -0.90 -16.41 0.20
C THR A 162 -0.40 -17.80 0.61
N GLN A 163 0.79 -17.88 1.17
CA GLN A 163 1.35 -19.15 1.64
C GLN A 163 0.58 -19.70 2.86
N ALA A 164 0.22 -18.83 3.81
CA ALA A 164 -0.55 -19.21 4.99
C ALA A 164 -1.95 -19.74 4.62
N LEU A 165 -2.67 -19.06 3.72
CA LEU A 165 -3.97 -19.50 3.21
C LEU A 165 -3.89 -20.85 2.48
N ARG A 166 -2.84 -21.05 1.67
CA ARG A 166 -2.61 -22.32 0.99
C ARG A 166 -2.37 -23.45 1.99
N GLN A 167 -1.54 -23.22 3.01
CA GLN A 167 -1.29 -24.20 4.06
C GLN A 167 -2.57 -24.49 4.86
N TYR A 168 -3.31 -23.45 5.27
CA TYR A 168 -4.58 -23.60 5.99
C TYR A 168 -5.58 -24.50 5.26
N SER A 169 -5.68 -24.39 3.94
CA SER A 169 -6.57 -25.24 3.13
C SER A 169 -6.22 -26.72 3.17
N GLN A 170 -4.97 -27.07 3.52
CA GLN A 170 -4.45 -28.45 3.57
C GLN A 170 -4.50 -29.06 4.98
N LEU A 171 -4.84 -28.26 6.01
CA LEU A 171 -4.88 -28.73 7.39
C LEU A 171 -6.13 -29.55 7.68
N CYS A 172 -6.02 -30.52 8.56
CA CYS A 172 -7.17 -31.21 9.13
C CYS A 172 -7.98 -30.26 10.03
N LYS A 173 -9.23 -30.64 10.31
CA LYS A 173 -10.15 -29.77 11.05
C LYS A 173 -9.62 -29.41 12.46
N GLU A 174 -8.99 -30.36 13.11
CA GLU A 174 -8.47 -30.24 14.48
C GLU A 174 -7.32 -29.23 14.59
N GLN A 175 -6.60 -28.99 13.49
CA GLN A 175 -5.46 -28.06 13.45
C GLN A 175 -5.87 -26.63 13.07
N ARG A 176 -7.04 -26.44 12.45
CA ARG A 176 -7.41 -25.18 11.81
C ARG A 176 -7.57 -24.02 12.78
N ASP A 177 -8.19 -24.25 13.92
CA ASP A 177 -8.41 -23.18 14.91
C ASP A 177 -7.07 -22.68 15.47
N ALA A 178 -6.16 -23.61 15.86
CA ALA A 178 -4.85 -23.25 16.34
C ALA A 178 -3.98 -22.56 15.25
N TYR A 179 -4.07 -23.04 14.01
CA TYR A 179 -3.33 -22.43 12.91
C TYR A 179 -3.89 -21.04 12.56
N ASN A 180 -5.21 -20.87 12.53
CA ASN A 180 -5.83 -19.58 12.29
C ASN A 180 -5.39 -18.58 13.37
N GLU A 181 -5.43 -18.97 14.60
CA GLU A 181 -5.07 -18.13 15.74
C GLU A 181 -3.58 -17.74 15.75
N LEU A 182 -2.68 -18.71 15.61
CA LEU A 182 -1.25 -18.52 15.76
C LEU A 182 -0.54 -17.98 14.52
N VAL A 183 -1.01 -18.35 13.31
CA VAL A 183 -0.28 -18.10 12.05
C VAL A 183 -1.10 -17.26 11.08
N LEU A 184 -2.30 -17.70 10.72
CA LEU A 184 -3.05 -17.07 9.63
C LEU A 184 -3.56 -15.68 10.01
N PHE A 185 -4.19 -15.52 11.17
CA PHE A 185 -4.74 -14.25 11.60
C PHE A 185 -3.68 -13.15 11.76
N PRO A 186 -2.55 -13.37 12.48
CA PRO A 186 -1.51 -12.34 12.59
C PRO A 186 -0.95 -11.90 11.24
N ILE A 187 -0.77 -12.83 10.30
CA ILE A 187 -0.31 -12.52 8.95
C ILE A 187 -1.38 -11.75 8.18
N SER A 188 -2.64 -12.21 8.19
CA SER A 188 -3.72 -11.59 7.41
C SER A 188 -4.06 -10.19 7.90
N VAL A 189 -4.08 -9.96 9.22
CA VAL A 189 -4.36 -8.63 9.77
C VAL A 189 -3.22 -7.66 9.43
N MET A 190 -1.95 -8.08 9.54
CA MET A 190 -0.82 -7.23 9.18
C MET A 190 -0.73 -6.96 7.68
N ALA A 191 -0.99 -7.95 6.84
CA ALA A 191 -1.10 -7.76 5.39
C ALA A 191 -2.20 -6.73 5.06
N ASN A 192 -3.36 -6.82 5.72
CA ASN A 192 -4.47 -5.89 5.56
C ASN A 192 -4.12 -4.47 6.02
N LEU A 193 -3.47 -4.31 7.18
CA LEU A 193 -3.02 -3.01 7.70
C LEU A 193 -2.00 -2.35 6.76
N HIS A 194 -1.04 -3.10 6.24
CA HIS A 194 -0.07 -2.56 5.27
C HIS A 194 -0.74 -2.15 3.96
N ARG A 195 -1.70 -2.93 3.44
CA ARG A 195 -2.52 -2.54 2.27
C ARG A 195 -3.32 -1.26 2.55
N MET A 196 -3.88 -1.11 3.74
CA MET A 196 -4.67 0.05 4.17
C MET A 196 -3.83 1.33 4.19
N TYR A 197 -2.69 1.31 4.89
CA TYR A 197 -1.83 2.50 5.00
C TYR A 197 -1.08 2.81 3.70
N TYR A 198 -0.73 1.80 2.91
CA TYR A 198 -0.24 2.00 1.55
C TYR A 198 -1.30 2.71 0.68
N ALA A 199 -2.56 2.28 0.78
CA ALA A 199 -3.65 2.94 0.06
C ALA A 199 -3.85 4.39 0.53
N GLN A 200 -3.72 4.68 1.82
CA GLN A 200 -3.73 6.05 2.34
C GLN A 200 -2.55 6.88 1.79
N ALA A 201 -1.34 6.34 1.79
CA ALA A 201 -0.15 7.01 1.26
C ALA A 201 -0.30 7.33 -0.23
N MET A 202 -0.79 6.38 -1.02
CA MET A 202 -1.11 6.57 -2.44
C MET A 202 -2.25 7.58 -2.66
N ASN A 203 -3.26 7.58 -1.80
CA ASN A 203 -4.33 8.58 -1.82
C ASN A 203 -3.76 9.98 -1.62
N HIS A 204 -2.96 10.20 -0.60
CA HIS A 204 -2.35 11.50 -0.30
C HIS A 204 -1.47 11.99 -1.46
N LYS A 205 -0.66 11.10 -2.03
CA LYS A 205 0.16 11.42 -3.21
C LYS A 205 -0.70 11.81 -4.41
N CYS A 206 -1.67 10.98 -4.78
CA CYS A 206 -2.56 11.25 -5.90
C CYS A 206 -3.37 12.53 -5.69
N TYR A 207 -3.85 12.78 -4.48
CA TYR A 207 -4.57 14.01 -4.15
C TYR A 207 -3.69 15.26 -4.31
N ALA A 208 -2.45 15.22 -3.81
CA ALA A 208 -1.50 16.32 -3.95
C ALA A 208 -1.10 16.59 -5.42
N GLU A 209 -1.18 15.58 -6.28
CA GLU A 209 -0.91 15.67 -7.71
C GLU A 209 -2.15 16.06 -8.55
N GLY A 210 -3.31 16.27 -7.94
CA GLY A 210 -4.58 16.50 -8.65
C GLY A 210 -5.03 15.28 -9.47
N ASN A 211 -4.61 14.08 -9.08
CA ASN A 211 -4.89 12.83 -9.79
C ASN A 211 -6.17 12.18 -9.23
N PRO A 212 -7.19 11.87 -10.07
CA PRO A 212 -8.46 11.28 -9.64
C PRO A 212 -8.30 9.88 -9.04
N MET A 213 -7.17 9.23 -9.24
CA MET A 213 -6.85 7.98 -8.55
C MET A 213 -6.86 8.12 -7.03
N ALA A 214 -6.83 9.36 -6.50
CA ALA A 214 -7.05 9.61 -5.07
C ALA A 214 -8.33 8.94 -4.55
N ASP A 215 -9.44 9.05 -5.28
CA ASP A 215 -10.74 8.47 -4.88
C ASP A 215 -10.71 6.93 -4.91
N VAL A 216 -10.02 6.34 -5.89
CA VAL A 216 -9.83 4.89 -5.96
C VAL A 216 -9.02 4.38 -4.75
N TRP A 217 -7.96 5.09 -4.39
CA TRP A 217 -7.14 4.73 -3.23
C TRP A 217 -7.87 4.98 -1.91
N ALA A 218 -8.69 6.04 -1.80
CA ALA A 218 -9.56 6.27 -0.65
C ALA A 218 -10.53 5.11 -0.43
N LYS A 219 -11.14 4.61 -1.51
CA LYS A 219 -12.02 3.44 -1.47
C LYS A 219 -11.29 2.19 -0.98
N LYS A 220 -10.10 1.90 -1.52
CA LYS A 220 -9.27 0.76 -1.08
C LYS A 220 -8.87 0.86 0.40
N CYS A 221 -8.52 2.05 0.88
CA CYS A 221 -8.21 2.27 2.29
C CYS A 221 -9.44 1.95 3.17
N LYS A 222 -10.62 2.44 2.81
CA LYS A 222 -11.87 2.16 3.53
C LYS A 222 -12.28 0.69 3.50
N GLU A 223 -12.10 0.02 2.37
CA GLU A 223 -12.35 -1.42 2.23
C GLU A 223 -11.43 -2.23 3.15
N ALA A 224 -10.15 -1.90 3.21
CA ALA A 224 -9.20 -2.55 4.10
C ALA A 224 -9.51 -2.27 5.58
N PHE A 225 -9.92 -1.04 5.93
CA PHE A 225 -10.39 -0.72 7.28
C PHE A 225 -11.62 -1.56 7.68
N ASN A 226 -12.60 -1.69 6.80
CA ASN A 226 -13.77 -2.54 7.06
C ASN A 226 -13.38 -4.02 7.19
N ASN A 227 -12.43 -4.49 6.37
CA ASN A 227 -11.95 -5.86 6.42
C ASN A 227 -11.21 -6.19 7.72
N ASP A 228 -10.51 -5.23 8.31
CA ASP A 228 -9.89 -5.39 9.62
C ASP A 228 -10.92 -5.78 10.69
N SER A 229 -12.04 -5.08 10.74
CA SER A 229 -13.15 -5.40 11.64
C SER A 229 -13.71 -6.81 11.40
N VAL A 230 -13.72 -7.27 10.15
CA VAL A 230 -14.16 -8.64 9.81
C VAL A 230 -13.17 -9.68 10.33
N LEU A 231 -11.87 -9.45 10.14
CA LEU A 231 -10.80 -10.33 10.64
C LEU A 231 -10.83 -10.43 12.16
N CYS A 232 -10.92 -9.30 12.87
CA CYS A 232 -11.00 -9.28 14.34
C CYS A 232 -12.29 -9.94 14.86
N ALA A 233 -13.42 -9.73 14.18
CA ALA A 233 -14.68 -10.39 14.53
C ALA A 233 -14.61 -11.91 14.32
N ASP A 234 -13.99 -12.37 13.23
CA ASP A 234 -13.77 -13.80 12.97
C ASP A 234 -12.93 -14.44 14.09
N TYR A 235 -11.83 -13.78 14.47
CA TYR A 235 -11.02 -14.24 15.59
C TYR A 235 -11.84 -14.36 16.88
N ASN A 236 -12.54 -13.31 17.25
CA ASN A 236 -13.26 -13.24 18.52
C ASN A 236 -14.45 -14.21 18.59
N HIS A 237 -15.13 -14.47 17.48
CA HIS A 237 -16.40 -15.20 17.50
C HIS A 237 -16.34 -16.60 16.92
N ASN A 238 -15.42 -16.89 16.01
CA ASN A 238 -15.40 -18.16 15.28
C ASN A 238 -14.28 -19.10 15.72
N ILE A 239 -13.07 -18.57 16.02
CA ILE A 239 -11.96 -19.43 16.48
C ILE A 239 -12.35 -20.13 17.78
N ALA A 240 -12.19 -21.45 17.80
CA ALA A 240 -12.55 -22.31 18.92
C ALA A 240 -13.96 -22.03 19.46
N GLN A 241 -14.93 -21.78 18.55
CA GLN A 241 -16.33 -21.48 18.85
C GLN A 241 -16.51 -20.25 19.76
N GLY A 242 -15.67 -19.24 19.57
CA GLY A 242 -15.71 -17.97 20.34
C GLY A 242 -15.13 -18.06 21.74
N LYS A 243 -14.34 -19.10 22.05
CA LYS A 243 -13.65 -19.25 23.34
C LYS A 243 -12.76 -18.04 23.67
N TRP A 244 -12.18 -17.43 22.65
CA TRP A 244 -11.24 -16.31 22.78
C TRP A 244 -11.89 -14.95 22.49
N ASN A 245 -13.20 -14.85 22.62
CA ASN A 245 -13.92 -13.60 22.43
C ASN A 245 -13.36 -12.50 23.34
N GLY A 246 -13.08 -11.35 22.76
CA GLY A 246 -12.53 -10.19 23.45
C GLY A 246 -10.99 -10.09 23.44
N MET A 247 -10.28 -11.05 22.84
CA MET A 247 -8.81 -10.96 22.73
C MET A 247 -8.35 -9.98 21.65
N MET A 248 -9.09 -9.88 20.53
CA MET A 248 -8.76 -8.95 19.43
C MET A 248 -9.68 -7.72 19.48
N ILE A 249 -9.51 -6.89 20.52
CA ILE A 249 -10.24 -5.64 20.73
C ILE A 249 -9.35 -4.44 21.02
N GLN A 250 -8.03 -4.65 21.06
CA GLN A 250 -7.06 -3.57 21.29
C GLN A 250 -7.05 -2.61 20.10
N LYS A 251 -7.00 -1.31 20.41
CA LYS A 251 -6.81 -0.29 19.37
C LYS A 251 -5.46 -0.49 18.67
N HIS A 252 -5.46 -0.46 17.34
CA HIS A 252 -4.26 -0.65 16.52
C HIS A 252 -4.27 0.19 15.22
N ILE A 253 -5.36 0.89 14.93
CA ILE A 253 -5.48 1.78 13.76
C ILE A 253 -5.67 3.23 14.20
N SER A 254 -5.00 4.15 13.50
CA SER A 254 -5.08 5.60 13.73
C SER A 254 -4.79 6.00 15.18
N TYR A 255 -3.73 5.47 15.73
CA TYR A 255 -3.24 5.86 17.04
C TYR A 255 -2.72 7.31 17.02
N THR A 256 -3.08 8.11 18.02
CA THR A 256 -2.59 9.48 18.18
C THR A 256 -1.75 9.65 19.44
N SER A 257 -1.99 8.85 20.49
CA SER A 257 -1.32 8.90 21.76
C SER A 257 -1.42 7.55 22.47
N TRP A 258 -0.47 7.24 23.37
CA TRP A 258 -0.51 6.03 24.19
C TRP A 258 -1.74 5.96 25.13
N ASN A 259 -2.42 7.09 25.36
CA ASN A 259 -3.67 7.16 26.11
C ASN A 259 -4.91 6.74 25.31
N ASP A 260 -4.77 6.41 24.03
CA ASP A 260 -5.87 6.06 23.12
C ASP A 260 -6.36 4.61 23.28
N ASP A 261 -5.83 3.83 24.20
CA ASP A 261 -6.12 2.39 24.37
C ASP A 261 -7.59 2.02 24.39
N PHE A 262 -8.42 2.87 24.99
CA PHE A 262 -9.86 2.63 25.11
C PHE A 262 -10.68 3.29 24.01
N ALA A 263 -10.04 4.03 23.11
CA ALA A 263 -10.69 4.58 21.94
C ALA A 263 -10.86 3.50 20.86
N LYS A 264 -11.93 3.62 20.07
CA LYS A 264 -12.13 2.73 18.93
C LYS A 264 -11.16 3.06 17.80
N ASP A 265 -10.84 2.07 16.99
CA ASP A 265 -10.19 2.28 15.71
C ASP A 265 -10.98 3.21 14.82
N THR A 266 -10.30 4.09 14.12
CA THR A 266 -10.88 5.03 13.16
C THR A 266 -10.24 4.87 11.80
N CYS A 267 -11.06 4.97 10.75
CA CYS A 267 -10.55 4.88 9.39
C CYS A 267 -9.52 5.99 9.14
N PRO A 268 -8.35 5.68 8.58
CA PRO A 268 -7.36 6.68 8.24
C PRO A 268 -7.93 7.74 7.28
N THR A 269 -7.57 9.01 7.50
CA THR A 269 -8.07 10.12 6.69
C THR A 269 -7.57 10.02 5.25
N CYS A 270 -8.51 10.01 4.31
CA CYS A 270 -8.26 10.09 2.88
C CYS A 270 -8.96 11.30 2.29
N TYR A 271 -8.44 11.80 1.18
CA TYR A 271 -8.94 12.97 0.47
C TYR A 271 -9.57 12.55 -0.86
N GLY A 272 -10.72 13.16 -1.21
CA GLY A 272 -11.41 12.93 -2.48
C GLY A 272 -11.16 14.06 -3.47
N GLN A 273 -11.12 13.72 -4.76
CA GLN A 273 -11.11 14.67 -5.88
C GLN A 273 -12.52 14.94 -6.42
N GLY A 274 -13.54 14.28 -5.87
CA GLY A 274 -14.93 14.43 -6.32
C GLY A 274 -15.20 13.67 -7.63
N MET A 275 -14.50 12.58 -7.86
CA MET A 275 -14.74 11.72 -8.99
C MET A 275 -16.13 11.08 -8.91
N ALA A 276 -16.93 11.23 -9.94
CA ALA A 276 -18.21 10.56 -10.02
C ALA A 276 -18.00 9.05 -10.16
N GLU A 277 -18.79 8.25 -9.46
CA GLU A 277 -18.79 6.78 -9.61
C GLU A 277 -19.21 6.31 -11.01
N GLN A 278 -19.81 7.22 -11.80
CA GLN A 278 -20.23 6.95 -13.17
C GLN A 278 -19.22 7.50 -14.17
N LEU A 279 -19.01 6.75 -15.24
CA LEU A 279 -18.27 7.21 -16.41
C LEU A 279 -18.91 8.48 -16.97
N GLY A 280 -18.15 9.57 -17.01
CA GLY A 280 -18.60 10.90 -17.47
C GLY A 280 -19.03 11.82 -16.31
N GLY A 281 -19.03 13.11 -16.62
CA GLY A 281 -19.40 14.18 -15.68
C GLY A 281 -18.30 14.60 -14.70
N ALA A 282 -17.12 13.99 -14.75
CA ALA A 282 -16.01 14.31 -13.85
C ALA A 282 -15.51 15.75 -14.05
N THR A 283 -15.39 16.49 -12.95
CA THR A 283 -14.67 17.78 -12.91
C THR A 283 -13.59 17.66 -11.86
N LEU A 284 -12.32 17.73 -12.28
CA LEU A 284 -11.19 17.60 -11.37
C LEU A 284 -10.72 18.97 -10.88
N ARG A 285 -9.86 18.96 -9.88
CA ARG A 285 -9.22 20.15 -9.36
C ARG A 285 -7.74 20.17 -9.71
N MET A 286 -7.27 21.26 -10.30
CA MET A 286 -5.84 21.51 -10.47
C MET A 286 -5.25 21.88 -9.11
N CYS A 287 -4.21 21.17 -8.69
CA CYS A 287 -3.52 21.41 -7.43
C CYS A 287 -2.08 21.82 -7.72
N LYS A 288 -1.65 22.97 -7.19
CA LYS A 288 -0.30 23.50 -7.38
C LYS A 288 0.12 23.53 -8.87
N GLY A 289 -0.79 23.98 -9.74
CA GLY A 289 -0.51 24.09 -11.17
C GLY A 289 -0.54 22.75 -11.93
N LYS A 290 -1.01 21.65 -11.34
CA LYS A 290 -1.06 20.36 -12.02
C LYS A 290 -2.41 19.68 -11.86
N VAL A 291 -2.89 19.06 -12.95
CA VAL A 291 -4.03 18.12 -12.93
C VAL A 291 -3.75 16.94 -13.85
N VAL A 292 -4.19 15.75 -13.44
CA VAL A 292 -4.00 14.48 -14.15
C VAL A 292 -5.35 13.83 -14.40
N PHE A 293 -5.64 13.51 -15.66
CA PHE A 293 -6.79 12.73 -16.06
C PHE A 293 -6.33 11.33 -16.52
N GLU A 294 -6.87 10.29 -15.89
CA GLU A 294 -6.93 9.00 -16.56
C GLU A 294 -7.98 9.08 -17.65
N ALA A 295 -7.72 8.54 -18.82
CA ALA A 295 -8.61 8.74 -19.98
C ALA A 295 -10.09 8.38 -19.75
N PRO A 296 -10.45 7.38 -18.91
CA PRO A 296 -11.85 7.10 -18.56
C PRO A 296 -12.56 8.18 -17.74
N PHE A 297 -11.83 9.14 -17.14
CA PHE A 297 -12.42 10.20 -16.29
C PHE A 297 -12.71 11.47 -17.09
N TYR A 298 -13.38 11.32 -18.19
CA TYR A 298 -13.85 12.46 -19.01
C TYR A 298 -15.05 13.16 -18.36
N PHE A 299 -15.24 14.43 -18.70
CA PHE A 299 -16.47 15.18 -18.35
C PHE A 299 -17.62 14.82 -19.28
N SER A 300 -17.38 14.88 -20.59
CA SER A 300 -18.36 14.51 -21.60
C SER A 300 -17.67 13.81 -22.78
N ARG A 301 -18.44 13.01 -23.50
CA ARG A 301 -18.00 12.35 -24.72
C ARG A 301 -19.00 12.56 -25.84
N THR A 302 -18.49 12.59 -27.05
CA THR A 302 -19.29 12.47 -28.28
C THR A 302 -18.78 11.24 -29.01
N ASP A 303 -19.67 10.30 -29.31
CA ASP A 303 -19.33 9.11 -30.08
C ASP A 303 -19.15 9.43 -31.55
N GLY A 304 -18.44 8.58 -32.28
CA GLY A 304 -18.29 8.70 -33.74
C GLY A 304 -19.55 8.25 -34.50
N LYS A 305 -19.65 8.63 -35.76
CA LYS A 305 -20.82 8.31 -36.59
C LYS A 305 -21.11 6.81 -36.71
N GLY A 306 -20.14 5.95 -36.46
CA GLY A 306 -20.29 4.48 -36.51
C GLY A 306 -19.55 3.79 -35.37
N THR A 307 -19.02 4.55 -34.42
CA THR A 307 -18.18 4.05 -33.30
C THR A 307 -18.64 4.64 -31.99
N GLN A 308 -18.34 3.92 -30.90
CA GLN A 308 -18.59 4.39 -29.53
C GLN A 308 -17.29 4.41 -28.73
N TRP A 309 -17.12 5.39 -27.86
CA TRP A 309 -16.05 5.38 -26.87
C TRP A 309 -16.25 4.23 -25.89
N THR A 310 -15.29 3.35 -25.85
CA THR A 310 -15.27 2.16 -25.00
C THR A 310 -14.09 2.24 -24.06
N GLN A 311 -14.35 2.04 -22.79
CA GLN A 311 -13.29 1.85 -21.79
C GLN A 311 -12.74 0.44 -21.91
N ILE A 312 -11.42 0.32 -21.92
CA ILE A 312 -10.70 -0.96 -21.79
C ILE A 312 -10.03 -0.96 -20.42
N ASN A 313 -10.61 -1.74 -19.51
CA ASN A 313 -10.11 -1.85 -18.13
C ASN A 313 -8.70 -2.46 -18.11
N ASP A 314 -7.88 -2.00 -17.20
CA ASP A 314 -6.51 -2.49 -16.99
C ASP A 314 -5.59 -2.38 -18.21
N MET A 315 -6.00 -1.69 -19.27
CA MET A 315 -5.16 -1.43 -20.42
C MET A 315 -4.23 -0.26 -20.16
N GLY A 316 -2.98 -0.41 -20.59
CA GLY A 316 -1.95 0.63 -20.46
C GLY A 316 -1.18 0.53 -19.13
N LYS A 317 -0.59 1.65 -18.71
CA LYS A 317 0.30 1.70 -17.54
C LYS A 317 -0.38 2.13 -16.24
N TRP A 318 -1.65 2.56 -16.31
CA TRP A 318 -2.34 3.17 -15.17
C TRP A 318 -3.71 2.53 -14.94
N TYR A 319 -4.77 3.31 -15.00
CA TYR A 319 -6.12 2.85 -14.63
C TYR A 319 -6.85 2.07 -15.74
N GLY A 320 -6.58 2.42 -17.00
CA GLY A 320 -7.26 1.89 -18.16
C GLY A 320 -7.19 2.88 -19.31
N ALA A 321 -7.83 2.57 -20.41
CA ALA A 321 -7.76 3.37 -21.62
C ALA A 321 -9.13 3.59 -22.26
N MET A 322 -9.22 4.63 -23.10
CA MET A 322 -10.38 4.92 -23.94
C MET A 322 -10.05 4.72 -25.41
N ARG A 323 -10.93 4.01 -26.10
CA ARG A 323 -10.81 3.75 -27.54
C ARG A 323 -12.18 3.78 -28.21
N LEU A 324 -12.23 4.19 -29.49
CA LEU A 324 -13.42 4.06 -30.32
C LEU A 324 -13.53 2.64 -30.90
N LEU A 325 -14.68 2.01 -30.73
CA LEU A 325 -15.02 0.69 -31.26
C LEU A 325 -16.43 0.72 -31.89
N PRO A 326 -16.76 -0.19 -32.88
CA PRO A 326 -15.88 -1.20 -33.44
C PRO A 326 -14.89 -0.63 -34.46
N ASP A 327 -13.82 -1.39 -34.74
CA ASP A 327 -12.85 -1.03 -35.76
C ASP A 327 -13.49 -1.04 -37.16
N GLY A 328 -12.90 -0.27 -38.09
CA GLY A 328 -13.37 -0.22 -39.49
C GLY A 328 -14.61 0.65 -39.73
N GLN A 329 -15.16 1.27 -38.67
CA GLN A 329 -16.27 2.20 -38.73
C GLN A 329 -15.82 3.65 -38.64
N SER A 330 -16.72 4.60 -38.99
CA SER A 330 -16.41 6.02 -38.99
C SER A 330 -16.27 6.57 -37.57
N ILE A 331 -15.18 7.26 -37.34
CA ILE A 331 -14.89 8.00 -36.08
C ILE A 331 -15.31 9.46 -36.15
N ASN A 332 -15.90 9.91 -37.29
CA ASN A 332 -16.23 11.32 -37.50
C ASN A 332 -17.17 11.84 -36.41
N GLY A 333 -16.82 13.01 -35.87
CA GLY A 333 -17.55 13.66 -34.81
C GLY A 333 -17.18 13.23 -33.38
N ALA A 334 -16.35 12.17 -33.24
CA ALA A 334 -15.96 11.69 -31.93
C ALA A 334 -15.06 12.68 -31.17
N SER A 335 -15.31 12.86 -29.88
CA SER A 335 -14.42 13.61 -28.99
C SER A 335 -14.57 13.18 -27.52
N LEU A 336 -13.52 13.41 -26.74
CA LEU A 336 -13.54 13.39 -25.28
C LEU A 336 -13.28 14.79 -24.77
N THR A 337 -14.08 15.23 -23.81
CA THR A 337 -13.87 16.52 -23.13
C THR A 337 -13.58 16.26 -21.67
N TYR A 338 -12.49 16.82 -21.16
CA TYR A 338 -12.08 16.80 -19.77
C TYR A 338 -12.32 18.18 -19.17
N ARG A 339 -12.78 18.26 -17.93
CA ARG A 339 -13.08 19.52 -17.24
C ARG A 339 -12.36 19.57 -15.90
N PHE A 340 -11.81 20.72 -15.58
CA PHE A 340 -11.16 20.96 -14.29
C PHE A 340 -11.35 22.40 -13.82
N THR A 341 -11.14 22.60 -12.50
CA THR A 341 -11.10 23.92 -11.88
C THR A 341 -9.70 24.22 -11.40
N THR A 342 -9.30 25.47 -11.48
CA THR A 342 -8.03 25.96 -10.92
C THR A 342 -8.17 26.25 -9.43
N ASP A 343 -7.08 26.02 -8.65
CA ASP A 343 -7.04 26.41 -7.24
C ASP A 343 -6.66 27.90 -7.08
N SER A 344 -6.79 28.41 -5.85
CA SER A 344 -6.50 29.83 -5.56
C SER A 344 -5.04 30.21 -5.85
N LEU A 345 -4.10 29.30 -5.67
CA LEU A 345 -2.69 29.52 -5.98
C LEU A 345 -2.50 29.66 -7.49
N THR A 346 -3.04 28.74 -8.27
CA THR A 346 -3.00 28.78 -9.73
C THR A 346 -3.71 30.03 -10.28
N ASN A 347 -4.84 30.40 -9.71
CA ASN A 347 -5.56 31.62 -10.08
C ASN A 347 -4.74 32.89 -9.82
N THR A 348 -3.97 32.94 -8.73
CA THR A 348 -3.08 34.07 -8.43
C THR A 348 -1.92 34.17 -9.44
N MET A 349 -1.42 33.05 -9.95
CA MET A 349 -0.37 32.99 -10.96
C MET A 349 -0.88 33.36 -12.37
N MET A 350 -2.19 33.33 -12.61
CA MET A 350 -2.77 33.35 -13.95
C MET A 350 -2.65 34.69 -14.64
N GLY A 351 -2.76 35.84 -13.93
CA GLY A 351 -2.92 37.14 -14.60
C GLY A 351 -3.99 37.08 -15.68
N ASP A 352 -3.71 37.57 -16.92
CA ASP A 352 -4.62 37.45 -18.06
C ASP A 352 -4.65 36.05 -18.68
N SER A 353 -3.55 35.32 -18.60
CA SER A 353 -3.43 33.93 -19.06
C SER A 353 -2.27 33.20 -18.41
N LEU A 354 -2.44 31.89 -18.17
CA LEU A 354 -1.43 30.99 -17.63
C LEU A 354 -0.98 30.02 -18.73
N PRO A 355 0.32 30.04 -19.13
CA PRO A 355 0.86 29.05 -20.03
C PRO A 355 0.84 27.66 -19.38
N VAL A 356 0.39 26.66 -20.13
CA VAL A 356 0.33 25.27 -19.68
C VAL A 356 0.90 24.34 -20.72
N LYS A 357 1.52 23.26 -20.23
CA LYS A 357 1.91 22.11 -21.02
C LYS A 357 0.86 21.00 -20.87
N VAL A 358 0.20 20.65 -21.96
CA VAL A 358 -0.73 19.51 -22.04
C VAL A 358 0.02 18.30 -22.59
N SER A 359 0.22 17.29 -21.76
CA SER A 359 0.81 16.02 -22.19
C SER A 359 -0.29 15.01 -22.41
N VAL A 360 -0.40 14.49 -23.62
CA VAL A 360 -1.33 13.40 -23.97
C VAL A 360 -0.54 12.12 -24.15
N ILE A 361 -0.94 11.08 -23.45
CA ILE A 361 -0.29 9.78 -23.45
C ILE A 361 -1.22 8.78 -24.12
N VAL A 362 -0.75 8.19 -25.20
CA VAL A 362 -1.47 7.18 -26.00
C VAL A 362 -0.65 5.91 -26.09
N LYS A 363 -1.31 4.77 -26.27
CA LYS A 363 -0.63 3.51 -26.61
C LYS A 363 0.19 3.68 -27.90
N SER A 364 1.37 3.07 -27.95
CA SER A 364 2.15 3.01 -29.18
C SER A 364 1.37 2.22 -30.27
N THR A 365 0.97 2.91 -31.32
CA THR A 365 0.24 2.33 -32.45
C THR A 365 0.97 2.71 -33.73
N LEU A 366 1.28 1.71 -34.56
CA LEU A 366 1.95 1.94 -35.84
C LEU A 366 0.98 2.49 -36.87
N ASP A 367 1.51 3.10 -37.94
CA ASP A 367 0.71 3.56 -39.06
C ASP A 367 0.30 2.38 -39.99
N PHE A 368 -0.64 1.58 -39.52
CA PHE A 368 -1.12 0.39 -40.25
C PHE A 368 -1.96 0.72 -41.49
N LEU A 369 -2.30 1.98 -41.70
CA LEU A 369 -3.00 2.44 -42.92
C LEU A 369 -2.06 3.06 -43.97
N ASN A 370 -0.76 3.14 -43.69
CA ASN A 370 0.26 3.75 -44.55
C ASN A 370 -0.07 5.19 -44.98
N LYS A 371 -0.61 5.99 -44.04
CA LYS A 371 -0.95 7.41 -44.25
C LYS A 371 0.19 8.38 -43.98
N GLY A 372 1.31 7.88 -43.48
CA GLY A 372 2.48 8.65 -43.05
C GLY A 372 2.48 8.94 -41.55
N ALA A 373 1.34 9.16 -40.93
CA ALA A 373 1.17 9.25 -39.49
C ALA A 373 -0.30 9.26 -39.08
N PHE A 374 -0.59 8.79 -37.88
CA PHE A 374 -1.86 9.01 -37.21
C PHE A 374 -1.80 10.25 -36.35
N SER A 375 -2.96 10.89 -36.17
CA SER A 375 -3.05 12.15 -35.46
C SER A 375 -4.35 12.26 -34.65
N TYR A 376 -4.28 13.16 -33.65
CA TYR A 376 -5.41 13.65 -32.90
C TYR A 376 -5.26 15.16 -32.68
N THR A 377 -6.35 15.82 -32.34
CA THR A 377 -6.38 17.25 -32.09
C THR A 377 -6.64 17.50 -30.61
N VAL A 378 -5.91 18.46 -30.02
CA VAL A 378 -6.08 18.92 -28.64
C VAL A 378 -6.53 20.39 -28.69
N GLN A 379 -7.61 20.71 -28.00
CA GLN A 379 -8.11 22.08 -27.83
C GLN A 379 -8.28 22.37 -26.34
N VAL A 380 -7.72 23.47 -25.88
CA VAL A 380 -7.86 23.97 -24.52
C VAL A 380 -8.83 25.17 -24.56
N ASP A 381 -9.90 25.08 -23.77
CA ASP A 381 -10.99 26.06 -23.78
C ASP A 381 -11.44 26.40 -25.22
N GLU A 382 -11.63 27.68 -25.52
CA GLU A 382 -11.94 28.19 -26.87
C GLU A 382 -10.66 28.54 -27.66
N GLY A 383 -9.50 28.02 -27.24
CA GLY A 383 -8.24 28.27 -27.93
C GLY A 383 -8.13 27.58 -29.30
N THR A 384 -7.09 27.90 -30.04
CA THR A 384 -6.79 27.28 -31.33
C THR A 384 -6.47 25.78 -31.16
N PRO A 385 -7.17 24.88 -31.87
CA PRO A 385 -6.86 23.46 -31.83
C PRO A 385 -5.47 23.15 -32.37
N ALA A 386 -4.73 22.29 -31.69
CA ALA A 386 -3.41 21.81 -32.09
C ALA A 386 -3.47 20.35 -32.54
N THR A 387 -2.98 20.06 -33.74
CA THR A 387 -2.91 18.68 -34.26
C THR A 387 -1.58 18.04 -33.90
N VAL A 388 -1.65 16.82 -33.35
CA VAL A 388 -0.50 16.03 -32.93
C VAL A 388 -0.38 14.78 -33.77
N TYR A 389 0.72 14.64 -34.52
CA TYR A 389 1.06 13.45 -35.28
C TYR A 389 1.94 12.53 -34.41
N PHE A 390 1.31 11.62 -33.67
CA PHE A 390 1.98 10.94 -32.55
C PHE A 390 2.92 9.79 -32.97
N ASN A 391 2.71 9.17 -34.16
CA ASN A 391 3.50 8.04 -34.62
C ASN A 391 4.31 8.29 -35.92
N LYS A 392 4.47 9.56 -36.31
CA LYS A 392 5.18 9.96 -37.54
C LYS A 392 6.59 9.35 -37.66
N ASN A 393 7.31 9.29 -36.54
CA ASN A 393 8.67 8.76 -36.47
C ASN A 393 8.71 7.34 -35.87
N LEU A 394 7.56 6.72 -35.66
CA LEU A 394 7.47 5.38 -35.10
C LEU A 394 7.55 4.33 -36.24
N ASN A 395 8.73 4.22 -36.85
CA ASN A 395 9.00 3.35 -37.97
C ASN A 395 10.45 2.83 -37.96
N GLU A 396 10.74 1.82 -38.79
CA GLU A 396 12.04 1.14 -38.85
C GLU A 396 13.06 1.84 -39.78
N LYS A 397 12.83 3.09 -40.18
CA LYS A 397 13.83 3.84 -40.96
C LYS A 397 15.12 4.00 -40.15
N PRO A 398 16.30 4.00 -40.82
CA PRO A 398 17.60 4.08 -40.13
C PRO A 398 17.70 5.21 -39.10
N GLU A 399 17.11 6.37 -39.41
CA GLU A 399 17.12 7.56 -38.54
C GLU A 399 16.23 7.40 -37.28
N ASN A 400 15.25 6.50 -37.31
CA ASN A 400 14.24 6.34 -36.27
C ASN A 400 14.38 5.04 -35.45
N ILE A 401 14.92 3.97 -36.04
CA ILE A 401 14.81 2.61 -35.50
C ILE A 401 15.37 2.47 -34.08
N TYR A 402 16.53 3.04 -33.78
CA TYR A 402 17.15 2.96 -32.47
C TYR A 402 16.78 4.11 -31.53
N SER A 403 16.52 5.30 -32.08
CA SER A 403 16.28 6.51 -31.29
C SER A 403 14.81 6.69 -30.92
N VAL A 404 13.88 6.22 -31.72
CA VAL A 404 12.44 6.41 -31.55
C VAL A 404 11.69 5.08 -31.47
N TYR A 405 11.83 4.22 -32.51
CA TYR A 405 10.99 3.03 -32.68
C TYR A 405 11.19 2.03 -31.52
N TYR A 406 12.37 1.45 -31.36
CA TYR A 406 12.60 0.46 -30.29
C TYR A 406 12.32 1.00 -28.88
N PRO A 407 12.80 2.19 -28.49
CA PRO A 407 12.48 2.72 -27.17
C PRO A 407 10.97 2.93 -26.95
N THR A 408 10.23 3.34 -27.98
CA THR A 408 8.81 3.62 -27.87
C THR A 408 7.98 2.33 -27.80
N VAL A 409 8.26 1.35 -28.67
CA VAL A 409 7.53 0.06 -28.64
C VAL A 409 7.84 -0.72 -27.36
N ALA A 410 9.06 -0.63 -26.84
CA ALA A 410 9.43 -1.21 -25.56
C ALA A 410 8.68 -0.56 -24.37
N ARG A 411 8.45 0.74 -24.42
CA ARG A 411 7.65 1.47 -23.43
C ARG A 411 6.16 1.29 -23.60
N ARG A 412 5.70 0.89 -24.79
CA ARG A 412 4.30 0.71 -25.18
C ARG A 412 3.44 1.97 -25.15
N VAL A 413 4.01 3.13 -24.94
CA VAL A 413 3.31 4.43 -24.91
C VAL A 413 4.08 5.50 -25.66
N VAL A 414 3.33 6.44 -26.24
CA VAL A 414 3.84 7.68 -26.83
C VAL A 414 3.32 8.84 -25.99
N LYS A 415 4.21 9.70 -25.53
CA LYS A 415 3.88 10.96 -24.84
C LYS A 415 4.14 12.13 -25.77
N ASN A 416 3.13 12.93 -26.06
CA ASN A 416 3.26 14.17 -26.83
C ASN A 416 2.83 15.35 -25.98
N ASN A 417 3.51 16.48 -26.18
CA ASN A 417 3.26 17.72 -25.46
C ASN A 417 2.69 18.77 -26.41
N VAL A 418 1.66 19.46 -25.97
CA VAL A 418 1.07 20.64 -26.62
C VAL A 418 1.22 21.81 -25.66
N MET A 419 1.70 22.94 -26.15
CA MET A 419 1.73 24.20 -25.41
C MET A 419 0.41 24.94 -25.64
N ALA A 420 -0.23 25.36 -24.56
CA ALA A 420 -1.48 26.09 -24.58
C ALA A 420 -1.51 27.16 -23.49
N SER A 421 -2.58 27.89 -23.39
CA SER A 421 -2.79 28.89 -22.33
C SER A 421 -4.20 28.76 -21.77
N LEU A 422 -4.30 28.72 -20.45
CA LEU A 422 -5.58 28.91 -19.75
C LEU A 422 -5.87 30.41 -19.71
N ARG A 423 -7.07 30.80 -20.13
CA ARG A 423 -7.53 32.19 -20.00
C ARG A 423 -8.29 32.36 -18.70
N HIS A 424 -8.28 33.54 -18.13
CA HIS A 424 -9.04 33.82 -16.93
C HIS A 424 -10.53 33.45 -17.13
N SER A 425 -11.03 32.58 -16.26
CA SER A 425 -12.43 32.18 -16.18
C SER A 425 -13.01 32.66 -14.85
N SER A 426 -14.23 33.26 -14.86
CA SER A 426 -14.87 33.81 -13.68
C SER A 426 -15.15 32.76 -12.58
N ASP A 427 -15.35 31.50 -12.97
CA ASP A 427 -15.61 30.38 -12.09
C ASP A 427 -14.38 29.44 -11.96
N GLY A 428 -13.24 29.80 -12.58
CA GLY A 428 -12.04 29.01 -12.60
C GLY A 428 -12.14 27.68 -13.36
N THR A 429 -13.20 27.49 -14.15
CA THR A 429 -13.43 26.24 -14.90
C THR A 429 -12.77 26.29 -16.27
N HIS A 430 -12.10 25.20 -16.60
CA HIS A 430 -11.40 24.99 -17.87
C HIS A 430 -11.75 23.63 -18.47
N THR A 431 -11.59 23.54 -19.80
CA THR A 431 -11.85 22.30 -20.55
C THR A 431 -10.71 21.95 -21.48
N ILE A 432 -10.51 20.65 -21.68
CA ILE A 432 -9.66 20.11 -22.76
C ILE A 432 -10.49 19.15 -23.59
N ARG A 433 -10.55 19.43 -24.89
CA ARG A 433 -11.17 18.54 -25.85
C ARG A 433 -10.11 17.80 -26.66
N ILE A 434 -10.25 16.49 -26.73
CA ILE A 434 -9.42 15.63 -27.57
C ILE A 434 -10.27 15.00 -28.66
N THR A 435 -9.88 15.20 -29.92
CA THR A 435 -10.57 14.70 -31.09
C THR A 435 -9.62 13.78 -31.87
N PRO A 436 -9.90 12.47 -31.99
CA PRO A 436 -9.11 11.58 -32.85
C PRO A 436 -9.36 11.92 -34.32
N ASN A 437 -8.30 12.04 -35.09
CA ASN A 437 -8.39 12.25 -36.54
C ASN A 437 -8.22 10.92 -37.33
N ASP A 438 -7.67 9.91 -36.65
CA ASP A 438 -7.40 8.58 -37.19
C ASP A 438 -7.97 7.48 -36.26
N PRO A 439 -8.30 6.30 -36.84
CA PRO A 439 -8.88 5.20 -36.06
C PRO A 439 -7.85 4.53 -35.14
N ALA A 440 -8.35 3.71 -34.23
CA ALA A 440 -7.56 2.84 -33.35
C ALA A 440 -6.58 3.57 -32.41
N ILE A 441 -6.74 4.87 -32.18
CA ILE A 441 -5.97 5.59 -31.16
C ILE A 441 -6.51 5.22 -29.79
N VAL A 442 -5.60 4.83 -28.89
CA VAL A 442 -5.91 4.43 -27.52
C VAL A 442 -5.36 5.48 -26.56
N PHE A 443 -6.23 6.24 -25.94
CA PHE A 443 -5.87 7.27 -24.99
C PHE A 443 -5.77 6.67 -23.57
N GLU A 444 -4.66 6.92 -22.86
CA GLU A 444 -4.42 6.39 -21.52
C GLU A 444 -4.48 7.50 -20.45
N ARG A 445 -3.82 8.64 -20.70
CA ARG A 445 -3.70 9.70 -19.69
C ARG A 445 -3.50 11.07 -20.32
N ILE A 446 -4.02 12.11 -19.66
CA ILE A 446 -3.79 13.52 -19.99
C ILE A 446 -3.25 14.21 -18.75
N VAL A 447 -2.14 14.93 -18.88
CA VAL A 447 -1.52 15.69 -17.79
C VAL A 447 -1.42 17.15 -18.20
N ILE A 448 -1.90 18.04 -17.36
CA ILE A 448 -1.78 19.49 -17.57
C ILE A 448 -0.92 20.05 -16.46
N GLU A 449 0.13 20.76 -16.85
CA GLU A 449 1.08 21.38 -15.93
C GLU A 449 1.24 22.86 -16.28
N ALA A 450 1.04 23.72 -15.29
CA ALA A 450 1.36 25.14 -15.39
C ALA A 450 2.88 25.27 -15.63
N ILE A 451 3.26 26.25 -16.44
CA ILE A 451 4.66 26.58 -16.71
C ILE A 451 4.97 27.84 -15.94
N ASP A 452 5.90 27.75 -14.99
CA ASP A 452 6.45 28.93 -14.31
C ASP A 452 7.04 29.90 -15.33
N ARG A 453 6.74 31.19 -15.16
CA ARG A 453 7.27 32.25 -16.03
C ARG A 453 8.73 32.55 -15.72
#